data_9c675baf81091ebd1b43f18be254fc59
#
_entry.id   9c675baf81091ebd1b43f18be254fc59
#
_cell.length_a   1.000
_cell.length_b   1.000
_cell.length_c   1.000
_cell.angle_alpha   90.00
_cell.angle_beta   90.00
_cell.angle_gamma   90.00
#
_symmetry.space_group_name_H-M   'P 1'
#
loop_
_entity.id
_entity.type
_entity.pdbx_description
1 polymer ?
#
loop_
_entity_poly.entity_id
_entity_poly.type
_entity_poly.pdbx_seq_one_letter_code
_entity_poly.pdbx_strand_id
1 'polypeptide(L)'
;MTKADIVARLSDKTGLEKGDVQAIIDGFMREVRVSLETGENVFLRGFGSFILKKRAQKTGRNISLNTTLVIPAHYVPSFKPAKVFAETVKEGNPIKE
;
A
#
# COMPACT_ATOMS: atom_id res chain seq x y z
N MET A 1 -6.28 -7.75 10.55
CA MET A 1 -7.41 -7.47 9.65
C MET A 1 -7.03 -7.82 8.22
N THR A 2 -7.84 -8.62 7.57
CA THR A 2 -7.64 -9.06 6.19
C THR A 2 -8.62 -8.37 5.25
N LYS A 3 -8.46 -8.57 3.94
CA LYS A 3 -9.43 -8.09 2.95
C LYS A 3 -10.83 -8.63 3.26
N ALA A 4 -10.95 -9.91 3.63
CA ALA A 4 -12.22 -10.52 3.97
C ALA A 4 -12.88 -9.83 5.17
N ASP A 5 -12.09 -9.44 6.18
CA ASP A 5 -12.59 -8.70 7.33
C ASP A 5 -13.13 -7.32 6.94
N ILE A 6 -12.41 -6.63 6.06
CA ILE A 6 -12.83 -5.32 5.55
C ILE A 6 -14.14 -5.44 4.77
N VAL A 7 -14.24 -6.44 3.90
CA VAL A 7 -15.46 -6.70 3.12
C VAL A 7 -16.65 -6.95 4.04
N ALA A 8 -16.47 -7.79 5.06
CA ALA A 8 -17.54 -8.10 6.02
C ALA A 8 -18.00 -6.85 6.77
N ARG A 9 -17.06 -6.03 7.25
CA ARG A 9 -17.39 -4.80 7.99
C ARG A 9 -18.11 -3.77 7.11
N LEU A 10 -17.66 -3.61 5.88
CA LEU A 10 -18.29 -2.68 4.95
C LEU A 10 -19.67 -3.16 4.52
N SER A 11 -19.84 -4.45 4.32
CA SER A 11 -21.15 -5.05 4.02
C SER A 11 -22.13 -4.77 5.15
N ASP A 12 -21.73 -4.97 6.40
CA ASP A 12 -22.57 -4.73 7.56
C ASP A 12 -22.93 -3.23 7.70
N LYS A 13 -21.98 -2.34 7.44
CA LYS A 13 -22.18 -0.89 7.60
C LYS A 13 -23.01 -0.26 6.48
N THR A 14 -22.88 -0.78 5.26
CA THR A 14 -23.53 -0.20 4.08
C THR A 14 -24.83 -0.90 3.69
N GLY A 15 -25.03 -2.12 4.15
CA GLY A 15 -26.16 -2.96 3.72
C GLY A 15 -25.95 -3.57 2.33
N LEU A 16 -24.80 -3.37 1.70
CA LEU A 16 -24.48 -3.97 0.42
C LEU A 16 -24.06 -5.43 0.59
N GLU A 17 -24.32 -6.25 -0.42
CA GLU A 17 -23.91 -7.65 -0.41
C GLU A 17 -22.38 -7.77 -0.43
N LYS A 18 -21.86 -8.78 0.25
CA LYS A 18 -20.41 -9.03 0.34
C LYS A 18 -19.75 -9.16 -1.05
N GLY A 19 -20.42 -9.81 -2.00
CA GLY A 19 -19.91 -9.95 -3.36
C GLY A 19 -19.70 -8.62 -4.06
N ASP A 20 -20.64 -7.69 -3.89
CA ASP A 20 -20.54 -6.35 -4.47
C ASP A 20 -19.46 -5.54 -3.80
N VAL A 21 -19.35 -5.60 -2.47
CA VAL A 21 -18.30 -4.92 -1.71
C VAL A 21 -16.94 -5.45 -2.10
N GLN A 22 -16.78 -6.76 -2.22
CA GLN A 22 -15.53 -7.38 -2.64
C GLN A 22 -15.12 -6.91 -4.05
N ALA A 23 -16.06 -6.84 -4.98
CA ALA A 23 -15.79 -6.37 -6.33
C ALA A 23 -15.28 -4.93 -6.34
N ILE A 24 -15.85 -4.08 -5.51
CA ILE A 24 -15.41 -2.68 -5.36
C ILE A 24 -14.00 -2.61 -4.77
N ILE A 25 -13.74 -3.36 -3.69
CA ILE A 25 -12.42 -3.38 -3.04
C ILE A 25 -11.35 -3.91 -4.00
N ASP A 26 -11.63 -5.01 -4.69
CA ASP A 26 -10.70 -5.57 -5.66
C ASP A 26 -10.45 -4.60 -6.82
N GLY A 27 -11.50 -3.93 -7.30
CA GLY A 27 -11.40 -2.91 -8.33
C GLY A 27 -10.57 -1.71 -7.89
N PHE A 28 -10.75 -1.26 -6.66
CA PHE A 28 -9.95 -0.16 -6.09
C PHE A 28 -8.46 -0.51 -6.06
N MET A 29 -8.12 -1.69 -5.56
CA MET A 29 -6.73 -2.13 -5.49
C MET A 29 -6.12 -2.28 -6.89
N ARG A 30 -6.89 -2.75 -7.85
CA ARG A 30 -6.46 -2.86 -9.23
C ARG A 30 -6.18 -1.50 -9.85
N GLU A 31 -7.07 -0.52 -9.64
CA GLU A 31 -6.88 0.83 -10.16
C GLU A 31 -5.61 1.49 -9.60
N VAL A 32 -5.36 1.33 -8.31
CA VAL A 32 -4.14 1.83 -7.67
C VAL A 32 -2.91 1.15 -8.29
N ARG A 33 -2.93 -0.18 -8.40
CA ARG A 33 -1.82 -0.94 -8.95
C ARG A 33 -1.51 -0.55 -10.39
N VAL A 34 -2.52 -0.50 -11.26
CA VAL A 34 -2.34 -0.16 -12.67
C VAL A 34 -1.84 1.28 -12.83
N SER A 35 -2.35 2.21 -12.02
CA SER A 35 -1.89 3.59 -12.04
C SER A 35 -0.39 3.68 -11.75
N LEU A 36 0.07 3.02 -10.71
CA LEU A 36 1.49 3.02 -10.35
C LEU A 36 2.35 2.28 -11.39
N GLU A 37 1.85 1.17 -11.92
CA GLU A 37 2.54 0.44 -12.99
C GLU A 37 2.77 1.30 -14.23
N THR A 38 1.87 2.25 -14.49
CA THR A 38 1.96 3.15 -15.64
C THR A 38 2.60 4.51 -15.33
N GLY A 39 3.13 4.67 -14.12
CA GLY A 39 3.90 5.85 -13.75
C GLY A 39 3.12 6.97 -13.09
N GLU A 40 1.88 6.73 -12.67
CA GLU A 40 1.04 7.74 -12.04
C GLU A 40 0.82 7.47 -10.56
N ASN A 41 1.07 8.49 -9.74
CA ASN A 41 0.77 8.44 -8.32
C ASN A 41 -0.74 8.56 -8.08
N VAL A 42 -1.23 8.00 -6.97
CA VAL A 42 -2.64 8.06 -6.59
C VAL A 42 -2.78 8.83 -5.29
N PHE A 43 -3.59 9.87 -5.30
CA PHE A 43 -3.81 10.73 -4.13
C PHE A 43 -5.21 10.53 -3.59
N LEU A 44 -5.30 10.13 -2.33
CA LEU A 44 -6.58 9.90 -1.63
C LEU A 44 -6.69 10.90 -0.49
N ARG A 45 -7.46 11.94 -0.71
CA ARG A 45 -7.59 13.06 0.22
C ARG A 45 -8.00 12.58 1.62
N GLY A 46 -7.24 13.01 2.62
CA GLY A 46 -7.51 12.66 4.02
C GLY A 46 -7.01 11.28 4.44
N PHE A 47 -6.58 10.46 3.49
CA PHE A 47 -6.06 9.12 3.75
C PHE A 47 -4.54 9.07 3.52
N GLY A 48 -4.12 9.35 2.31
CA GLY A 48 -2.71 9.32 1.94
C GLY A 48 -2.51 9.21 0.45
N SER A 49 -1.28 8.95 0.07
CA SER A 49 -0.90 8.85 -1.33
C SER A 49 -0.13 7.56 -1.58
N PHE A 50 -0.48 6.88 -2.66
CA PHE A 50 0.33 5.79 -3.20
C PHE A 50 1.26 6.41 -4.22
N ILE A 51 2.56 6.35 -3.97
CA ILE A 51 3.57 7.03 -4.79
C ILE A 51 4.62 6.06 -5.28
N LEU A 52 5.27 6.45 -6.36
CA LEU A 52 6.45 5.76 -6.87
C LEU A 52 7.66 6.32 -6.15
N LYS A 53 8.44 5.44 -5.54
CA LYS A 53 9.67 5.81 -4.84
C LYS A 53 10.84 5.18 -5.57
N LYS A 54 11.83 6.01 -5.91
CA LYS A 54 13.03 5.53 -6.59
C LYS A 54 13.95 4.84 -5.59
N ARG A 55 14.35 3.63 -5.91
CA ARG A 55 15.39 2.90 -5.20
C ARG A 55 16.69 2.99 -6.00
N ALA A 56 17.76 3.38 -5.33
CA ALA A 56 19.08 3.45 -5.94
C ALA A 56 19.60 2.05 -6.28
N GLN A 57 20.52 1.98 -7.23
CA GLN A 57 21.21 0.74 -7.54
C GLN A 57 21.89 0.19 -6.28
N LYS A 58 21.74 -1.09 -6.07
CA LYS A 58 22.34 -1.81 -4.96
C LYS A 58 23.26 -2.91 -5.46
N THR A 59 24.35 -3.15 -4.72
CA THR A 59 25.21 -4.31 -4.94
C THR A 59 24.99 -5.26 -3.76
N GLY A 60 24.55 -6.46 -4.07
CA GLY A 60 24.39 -7.52 -3.09
C GLY A 60 25.34 -8.66 -3.39
N ARG A 61 25.51 -9.57 -2.43
CA ARG A 61 26.36 -10.74 -2.61
C ARG A 61 25.53 -12.00 -2.41
N ASN A 62 25.63 -12.91 -3.38
CA ASN A 62 25.05 -14.23 -3.23
C ASN A 62 26.08 -15.13 -2.56
N ILE A 63 25.86 -15.43 -1.30
CA ILE A 63 26.78 -16.22 -0.46
C ILE A 63 26.92 -17.65 -1.00
N SER A 64 25.84 -18.26 -1.47
CA SER A 64 25.82 -19.61 -1.99
C SER A 64 26.69 -19.79 -3.23
N LEU A 65 26.65 -18.81 -4.13
CA LEU A 65 27.39 -18.85 -5.40
C LEU A 65 28.66 -18.03 -5.36
N ASN A 66 28.94 -17.36 -4.27
CA ASN A 66 30.08 -16.45 -4.10
C ASN A 66 30.19 -15.43 -5.25
N THR A 67 29.04 -14.93 -5.71
CA THR A 67 28.94 -13.97 -6.80
C THR A 67 28.38 -12.64 -6.30
N THR A 68 28.70 -11.57 -7.00
CA THR A 68 28.14 -10.26 -6.77
C THR A 68 26.89 -10.07 -7.61
N LEU A 69 25.78 -9.68 -6.97
CA LEU A 69 24.54 -9.33 -7.65
C LEU A 69 24.40 -7.82 -7.74
N VAL A 70 24.09 -7.32 -8.91
CA VAL A 70 23.78 -5.90 -9.11
C VAL A 70 22.27 -5.77 -9.30
N ILE A 71 21.64 -5.03 -8.40
CA ILE A 71 20.21 -4.70 -8.49
C ILE A 71 20.14 -3.28 -9.04
N PRO A 72 19.68 -3.09 -10.30
CA PRO A 72 19.64 -1.76 -10.89
C PRO A 72 18.65 -0.83 -10.18
N ALA A 73 18.82 0.45 -10.35
CA ALA A 73 17.88 1.43 -9.85
C ALA A 73 16.49 1.16 -10.44
N HIS A 74 15.46 1.27 -9.61
CA HIS A 74 14.08 0.99 -10.04
C HIS A 74 13.08 1.73 -9.15
N TYR A 75 11.83 1.79 -9.59
CA TYR A 75 10.75 2.34 -8.80
C TYR A 75 10.03 1.25 -8.03
N VAL A 76 9.62 1.58 -6.80
CA VAL A 76 8.79 0.70 -5.97
C VAL A 76 7.55 1.48 -5.53
N PRO A 77 6.43 0.78 -5.29
CA PRO A 77 5.25 1.44 -4.72
C PRO A 77 5.51 1.74 -3.24
N SER A 78 5.04 2.90 -2.78
CA SER A 78 5.13 3.31 -1.39
C SER A 78 3.85 4.02 -0.99
N PHE A 79 3.44 3.86 0.26
CA PHE A 79 2.29 4.57 0.81
C PHE A 79 2.78 5.67 1.75
N LYS A 80 2.38 6.91 1.46
CA LYS A 80 2.63 8.06 2.32
C LYS A 80 1.31 8.47 2.97
N PRO A 81 1.13 8.25 4.29
CA PRO A 81 -0.11 8.61 4.94
C PRO A 81 -0.31 10.12 4.97
N ALA A 82 -1.58 10.57 4.91
CA ALA A 82 -1.91 11.96 5.11
C ALA A 82 -1.57 12.36 6.55
N LYS A 83 -1.24 13.62 6.75
CA LYS A 83 -0.85 14.13 8.07
C LYS A 83 -1.92 13.83 9.13
N VAL A 84 -3.18 14.06 8.82
CA VAL A 84 -4.29 13.81 9.74
C VAL A 84 -4.38 12.32 10.11
N PHE A 85 -4.15 11.44 9.16
CA PHE A 85 -4.13 10.00 9.39
C PHE A 85 -2.95 9.60 10.30
N ALA A 86 -1.77 10.11 10.02
CA ALA A 86 -0.57 9.84 10.83
C ALA A 86 -0.78 10.32 12.27
N GLU A 87 -1.38 11.48 12.47
CA GLU A 87 -1.65 12.04 13.79
C GLU A 87 -2.64 11.20 14.58
N THR A 88 -3.73 10.75 13.95
CA THR A 88 -4.74 9.92 14.65
C THR A 88 -4.19 8.56 15.04
N VAL A 89 -3.32 7.98 14.21
CA VAL A 89 -2.64 6.72 14.55
C VAL A 89 -1.70 6.91 15.74
N LYS A 90 -0.96 8.00 15.76
CA LYS A 90 -0.05 8.35 16.86
C LYS A 90 -0.80 8.51 18.17
N GLU A 91 -1.92 9.22 18.16
CA GLU A 91 -2.74 9.47 19.35
C GLU A 91 -3.43 8.20 19.86
N GLY A 92 -3.88 7.34 18.95
CA GLY A 92 -4.56 6.10 19.29
C GLY A 92 -3.64 4.98 19.77
N ASN A 93 -2.32 5.12 19.61
CA ASN A 93 -1.34 4.09 19.95
C ASN A 93 -0.14 4.67 20.70
N PRO A 94 -0.36 5.20 21.92
CA PRO A 94 0.78 5.74 22.67
C PRO A 94 1.75 4.63 23.08
N ILE A 95 3.03 4.92 22.95
CA ILE A 95 4.07 4.00 23.39
C ILE A 95 4.17 4.11 24.92
N LYS A 96 4.05 2.97 25.57
CA LYS A 96 4.25 2.88 27.02
C LYS A 96 5.72 2.56 27.29
N GLU A 97 6.37 3.45 28.00
CA GLU A 97 7.75 3.25 28.45
C GLU A 97 7.78 2.69 29.87
#